data_534ef9003c23d74bd179e31d14367082
#
_entry.id   534ef9003c23d74bd179e31d14367082
#
_cell.length_a   1.000
_cell.length_b   1.000
_cell.length_c   1.000
_cell.angle_alpha   90.00
_cell.angle_beta   90.00
_cell.angle_gamma   90.00
#
_symmetry.space_group_name_H-M   'P 1'
#
loop_
_entity.id
_entity.type
_entity.pdbx_description
1 polymer ?
#
loop_
_entity_poly.entity_id
_entity_poly.type
_entity_poly.pdbx_seq_one_letter_code
_entity_poly.pdbx_strand_id
1 'polypeptide(L)'
;NYPNRSILMAPTTILATQLYSEAMRLLPDFVRVKYLQKGAKNVNLNDADLIIGTHALLYQELPKSTLIMIDEQHRFGSIQRQKIDELTRDESLRAHFLQFSATPIPRTLSLIESELVSFSFLKEIPFAKQISTHIIQNSGFGALLEHIKEQISQNKQTIIVYPLVEESEVSNYQSLSVAAPFWLNK
;
A
#
# COMPACT_ATOMS: atom_id res chain seq x y z
N ASN A 1 -9.33 -23.46 21.71
CA ASN A 1 -8.24 -23.06 20.82
C ASN A 1 -8.78 -21.99 19.87
N TYR A 2 -8.49 -20.73 20.16
CA TYR A 2 -8.76 -19.67 19.19
C TYR A 2 -7.69 -19.79 18.10
N PRO A 3 -8.05 -19.83 16.83
CA PRO A 3 -7.08 -19.83 15.75
C PRO A 3 -6.34 -18.47 15.79
N ASN A 4 -5.02 -18.49 15.99
CA ASN A 4 -4.17 -17.32 15.86
C ASN A 4 -4.15 -16.89 14.39
N ARG A 5 -5.14 -16.12 13.98
CA ARG A 5 -5.32 -15.70 12.60
C ARG A 5 -5.04 -14.21 12.49
N SER A 6 -4.42 -13.83 11.39
CA SER A 6 -4.05 -12.45 11.10
C SER A 6 -4.66 -11.98 9.78
N ILE A 7 -4.99 -10.70 9.72
CA ILE A 7 -5.44 -10.03 8.50
C ILE A 7 -4.49 -8.87 8.22
N LEU A 8 -4.02 -8.75 6.98
CA LEU A 8 -3.18 -7.65 6.51
C LEU A 8 -3.86 -6.97 5.32
N MET A 9 -4.18 -5.69 5.49
CA MET A 9 -4.84 -4.87 4.47
C MET A 9 -3.88 -3.84 3.91
N ALA A 10 -3.81 -3.76 2.58
CA ALA A 10 -3.06 -2.75 1.85
C ALA A 10 -3.99 -1.80 1.08
N PRO A 11 -3.58 -0.55 0.82
CA PRO A 11 -4.43 0.43 0.14
C PRO A 11 -4.64 0.12 -1.34
N THR A 12 -3.70 -0.59 -1.99
CA THR A 12 -3.74 -0.90 -3.42
C THR A 12 -3.50 -2.38 -3.71
N THR A 13 -3.99 -2.84 -4.86
CA THR A 13 -3.77 -4.21 -5.32
C THR A 13 -2.29 -4.52 -5.52
N ILE A 14 -1.52 -3.55 -6.04
CA ILE A 14 -0.06 -3.71 -6.25
C ILE A 14 0.64 -3.99 -4.92
N LEU A 15 0.38 -3.17 -3.90
CA LEU A 15 0.96 -3.36 -2.57
C LEU A 15 0.50 -4.66 -1.92
N ALA A 16 -0.78 -5.02 -2.03
CA ALA A 16 -1.28 -6.28 -1.50
C ALA A 16 -0.60 -7.50 -2.16
N THR A 17 -0.36 -7.45 -3.47
CA THR A 17 0.38 -8.51 -4.19
C THR A 17 1.84 -8.58 -3.74
N GLN A 18 2.50 -7.44 -3.55
CA GLN A 18 3.88 -7.39 -3.05
C GLN A 18 3.97 -7.98 -1.63
N LEU A 19 3.06 -7.57 -0.73
CA LEU A 19 3.01 -8.10 0.64
C LEU A 19 2.73 -9.60 0.66
N TYR A 20 1.87 -10.09 -0.24
CA TYR A 20 1.64 -11.52 -0.39
C TYR A 20 2.90 -12.27 -0.83
N SER A 21 3.60 -11.75 -1.85
CA SER A 21 4.86 -12.35 -2.33
C SER A 21 5.93 -12.37 -1.24
N GLU A 22 6.05 -11.28 -0.47
CA GLU A 22 6.98 -11.22 0.66
C GLU A 22 6.58 -12.18 1.80
N ALA A 23 5.30 -12.29 2.11
CA ALA A 23 4.81 -13.25 3.10
C ALA A 23 5.15 -14.70 2.68
N MET A 24 4.91 -15.05 1.41
CA MET A 24 5.27 -16.37 0.88
C MET A 24 6.76 -16.65 0.89
N ARG A 25 7.59 -15.62 0.80
CA ARG A 25 9.05 -15.75 0.84
C ARG A 25 9.61 -15.87 2.27
N LEU A 26 8.99 -15.19 3.22
CA LEU A 26 9.54 -15.02 4.58
C LEU A 26 8.91 -15.96 5.60
N LEU A 27 7.65 -16.35 5.40
CA LEU A 27 6.95 -17.19 6.36
C LEU A 27 7.24 -18.69 6.10
N PRO A 28 7.28 -19.50 7.16
CA PRO A 28 7.43 -20.94 7.01
C PRO A 28 6.27 -21.58 6.24
N ASP A 29 6.53 -22.70 5.55
CA ASP A 29 5.56 -23.40 4.69
C ASP A 29 4.30 -23.89 5.43
N PHE A 30 4.37 -24.07 6.75
CA PHE A 30 3.20 -24.46 7.54
C PHE A 30 2.19 -23.31 7.75
N VAL A 31 2.57 -22.05 7.45
CA VAL A 31 1.67 -20.88 7.55
C VAL A 31 0.85 -20.77 6.27
N ARG A 32 -0.44 -20.96 6.40
CA ARG A 32 -1.37 -20.89 5.27
C ARG A 32 -1.73 -19.44 4.96
N VAL A 33 -1.07 -18.87 3.96
CA VAL A 33 -1.33 -17.51 3.50
C VAL A 33 -2.35 -17.53 2.37
N LYS A 34 -3.40 -16.70 2.49
CA LYS A 34 -4.37 -16.48 1.41
C LYS A 34 -4.39 -15.03 0.96
N TYR A 35 -4.40 -14.85 -0.34
CA TYR A 35 -4.53 -13.55 -0.97
C TYR A 35 -5.91 -13.39 -1.60
N LEU A 36 -6.67 -12.36 -1.19
CA LEU A 36 -7.96 -12.04 -1.75
C LEU A 36 -7.83 -10.93 -2.79
N GLN A 37 -7.99 -11.31 -4.06
CA GLN A 37 -8.03 -10.36 -5.17
C GLN A 37 -9.39 -9.67 -5.26
N LYS A 38 -9.41 -8.47 -5.84
CA LYS A 38 -10.66 -7.74 -6.14
C LYS A 38 -11.55 -8.59 -7.06
N GLY A 39 -12.80 -8.81 -6.65
CA GLY A 39 -13.77 -9.59 -7.43
C GLY A 39 -13.74 -11.11 -7.21
N ALA A 40 -12.84 -11.63 -6.39
CA ALA A 40 -12.88 -13.04 -5.99
C ALA A 40 -14.16 -13.30 -5.20
N LYS A 41 -14.93 -14.32 -5.63
CA LYS A 41 -16.16 -14.76 -4.96
C LYS A 41 -15.93 -16.12 -4.32
N ASN A 42 -16.55 -16.35 -3.17
CA ASN A 42 -16.59 -17.65 -2.48
C ASN A 42 -15.19 -18.23 -2.13
N VAL A 43 -14.25 -17.39 -1.76
CA VAL A 43 -12.97 -17.87 -1.25
C VAL A 43 -13.15 -18.31 0.19
N ASN A 44 -12.91 -19.58 0.47
CA ASN A 44 -12.92 -20.05 1.86
C ASN A 44 -11.69 -19.50 2.59
N LEU A 45 -11.91 -18.57 3.52
CA LEU A 45 -10.87 -17.94 4.33
C LEU A 45 -10.69 -18.61 5.70
N ASN A 46 -11.55 -19.56 6.06
CA ASN A 46 -11.55 -20.17 7.39
C ASN A 46 -10.33 -21.03 7.71
N ASP A 47 -9.64 -21.51 6.70
CA ASP A 47 -8.43 -22.33 6.82
C ASP A 47 -7.13 -21.52 6.70
N ALA A 48 -7.20 -20.20 6.56
CA ALA A 48 -6.04 -19.32 6.48
C ALA A 48 -5.51 -18.97 7.87
N ASP A 49 -4.19 -18.86 8.00
CA ASP A 49 -3.50 -18.31 9.18
C ASP A 49 -3.20 -16.82 8.96
N LEU A 50 -2.91 -16.42 7.71
CA LEU A 50 -2.76 -15.04 7.29
C LEU A 50 -3.60 -14.76 6.04
N ILE A 51 -4.43 -13.72 6.12
CA ILE A 51 -5.24 -13.24 4.99
C ILE A 51 -4.69 -11.89 4.55
N ILE A 52 -4.32 -11.77 3.28
CA ILE A 52 -3.80 -10.53 2.70
C ILE A 52 -4.75 -10.05 1.60
N GLY A 53 -5.00 -8.75 1.55
CA GLY A 53 -5.82 -8.16 0.48
C GLY A 53 -5.91 -6.65 0.58
N THR A 54 -6.81 -6.09 -0.21
CA THR A 54 -7.13 -4.66 -0.15
C THR A 54 -8.32 -4.42 0.77
N HIS A 55 -8.79 -3.16 0.85
CA HIS A 55 -10.05 -2.81 1.52
C HIS A 55 -11.28 -3.64 1.04
N ALA A 56 -11.17 -4.35 -0.08
CA ALA A 56 -12.20 -5.29 -0.53
C ALA A 56 -12.48 -6.42 0.50
N LEU A 57 -11.49 -6.74 1.36
CA LEU A 57 -11.67 -7.64 2.49
C LEU A 57 -12.81 -7.22 3.43
N LEU A 58 -13.01 -5.92 3.64
CA LEU A 58 -14.06 -5.38 4.52
C LEU A 58 -15.49 -5.66 4.03
N TYR A 59 -15.65 -6.15 2.81
CA TYR A 59 -16.94 -6.50 2.19
C TYR A 59 -17.13 -8.01 2.02
N GLN A 60 -16.28 -8.80 2.69
CA GLN A 60 -16.35 -10.26 2.74
C GLN A 60 -16.67 -10.71 4.16
N GLU A 61 -17.18 -11.92 4.29
CA GLU A 61 -17.27 -12.59 5.59
C GLU A 61 -15.85 -12.99 6.03
N LEU A 62 -15.28 -12.19 6.91
CA LEU A 62 -13.95 -12.45 7.45
C LEU A 62 -14.05 -13.35 8.68
N PRO A 63 -13.19 -14.34 8.81
CA PRO A 63 -13.12 -15.14 10.02
C PRO A 63 -12.57 -14.32 11.18
N LYS A 64 -12.97 -14.66 12.41
CA LYS A 64 -12.44 -14.05 13.62
C LYS A 64 -10.91 -14.12 13.63
N SER A 65 -10.28 -13.00 13.90
CA SER A 65 -8.83 -12.84 13.81
C SER A 65 -8.29 -12.17 15.07
N THR A 66 -7.11 -12.59 15.50
CA THR A 66 -6.45 -12.05 16.71
C THR A 66 -5.57 -10.84 16.43
N LEU A 67 -5.18 -10.64 15.16
CA LEU A 67 -4.35 -9.51 14.73
C LEU A 67 -4.89 -8.94 13.42
N ILE A 68 -5.13 -7.65 13.41
CA ILE A 68 -5.52 -6.90 12.22
C ILE A 68 -4.44 -5.85 11.96
N MET A 69 -3.84 -5.93 10.77
CA MET A 69 -2.77 -5.06 10.32
C MET A 69 -3.25 -4.24 9.13
N ILE A 70 -3.00 -2.93 9.15
CA ILE A 70 -3.40 -2.04 8.06
C ILE A 70 -2.24 -1.15 7.66
N ASP A 71 -1.91 -1.17 6.39
CA ASP A 71 -0.93 -0.28 5.79
C ASP A 71 -1.63 0.96 5.22
N GLU A 72 -1.07 2.16 5.51
CA GLU A 72 -1.54 3.46 5.03
C GLU A 72 -3.04 3.71 5.27
N GLN A 73 -3.52 3.50 6.50
CA GLN A 73 -4.94 3.63 6.88
C GLN A 73 -5.55 4.99 6.47
N HIS A 74 -4.76 6.05 6.35
CA HIS A 74 -5.26 7.36 5.93
C HIS A 74 -5.88 7.36 4.51
N ARG A 75 -5.55 6.37 3.68
CA ARG A 75 -6.13 6.15 2.35
C ARG A 75 -7.49 5.45 2.39
N PHE A 76 -7.93 5.00 3.57
CA PHE A 76 -9.25 4.40 3.75
C PHE A 76 -10.30 5.47 4.01
N GLY A 77 -11.46 5.36 3.33
CA GLY A 77 -12.60 6.25 3.55
C GLY A 77 -13.29 6.01 4.91
N SER A 78 -14.22 6.90 5.28
CA SER A 78 -14.93 6.84 6.56
C SER A 78 -15.69 5.52 6.79
N ILE A 79 -16.38 5.01 5.77
CA ILE A 79 -17.11 3.74 5.83
C ILE A 79 -16.16 2.56 6.07
N GLN A 80 -15.02 2.57 5.42
CA GLN A 80 -14.02 1.51 5.58
C GLN A 80 -13.43 1.52 7.00
N ARG A 81 -13.17 2.70 7.55
CA ARG A 81 -12.70 2.85 8.94
C ARG A 81 -13.74 2.35 9.94
N GLN A 82 -15.02 2.66 9.74
CA GLN A 82 -16.09 2.14 10.58
C GLN A 82 -16.11 0.60 10.56
N LYS A 83 -16.01 -0.03 9.40
CA LYS A 83 -15.96 -1.50 9.28
C LYS A 83 -14.73 -2.11 9.96
N ILE A 84 -13.58 -1.44 9.92
CA ILE A 84 -12.39 -1.87 10.67
C ILE A 84 -12.66 -1.82 12.17
N ASP A 85 -13.30 -0.74 12.64
CA ASP A 85 -13.69 -0.60 14.05
C ASP A 85 -14.66 -1.72 14.49
N GLU A 86 -15.60 -2.10 13.63
CA GLU A 86 -16.52 -3.22 13.88
C GLU A 86 -15.77 -4.55 14.00
N LEU A 87 -14.79 -4.81 13.11
CA LEU A 87 -13.94 -6.02 13.15
C LEU A 87 -13.08 -6.10 14.44
N THR A 88 -12.68 -4.95 14.98
CA THR A 88 -11.82 -4.89 16.19
C THR A 88 -12.60 -4.94 17.48
N ARG A 89 -13.90 -4.63 17.46
CA ARG A 89 -14.78 -4.52 18.65
C ARG A 89 -15.57 -5.78 19.00
N ASP A 90 -15.27 -6.93 18.40
CA ASP A 90 -15.92 -8.19 18.76
C ASP A 90 -15.72 -8.45 20.27
N GLU A 91 -16.81 -8.44 21.05
CA GLU A 91 -16.77 -8.65 22.50
C GLU A 91 -16.18 -10.00 22.90
N SER A 92 -16.25 -10.98 22.02
CA SER A 92 -15.76 -12.35 22.24
C SER A 92 -14.26 -12.51 21.99
N LEU A 93 -13.65 -11.61 21.19
CA LEU A 93 -12.25 -11.67 20.82
C LEU A 93 -11.74 -10.26 20.50
N ARG A 94 -10.99 -9.66 21.43
CA ARG A 94 -10.32 -8.38 21.17
C ARG A 94 -9.11 -8.63 20.27
N ALA A 95 -9.24 -8.25 18.99
CA ALA A 95 -8.11 -8.28 18.07
C ALA A 95 -7.09 -7.20 18.42
N HIS A 96 -5.80 -7.53 18.34
CA HIS A 96 -4.76 -6.53 18.33
C HIS A 96 -4.83 -5.77 16.98
N PHE A 97 -4.72 -4.45 17.05
CA PHE A 97 -4.75 -3.59 15.88
C PHE A 97 -3.39 -2.94 15.68
N LEU A 98 -2.79 -3.15 14.51
CA LEU A 98 -1.49 -2.61 14.13
C LEU A 98 -1.63 -1.80 12.86
N GLN A 99 -1.22 -0.54 12.93
CA GLN A 99 -1.27 0.39 11.81
C GLN A 99 0.14 0.78 11.39
N PHE A 100 0.40 0.72 10.09
CA PHE A 100 1.64 1.20 9.48
C PHE A 100 1.37 2.49 8.71
N SER A 101 2.30 3.43 8.76
CA SER A 101 2.29 4.61 7.90
C SER A 101 3.69 5.19 7.76
N ALA A 102 4.04 5.58 6.53
CA ALA A 102 5.26 6.34 6.27
C ALA A 102 5.11 7.84 6.61
N THR A 103 3.87 8.34 6.63
CA THR A 103 3.53 9.75 6.84
C THR A 103 2.46 9.87 7.93
N PRO A 104 2.84 9.91 9.22
CA PRO A 104 1.87 10.08 10.28
C PRO A 104 1.15 11.44 10.13
N ILE A 105 -0.19 11.40 10.10
CA ILE A 105 -1.02 12.60 10.01
C ILE A 105 -1.08 13.28 11.40
N PRO A 106 -1.23 14.63 11.50
CA PRO A 106 -1.35 15.35 12.77
C PRO A 106 -2.40 14.81 13.74
N ARG A 107 -3.50 14.24 13.20
CA ARG A 107 -4.55 13.59 14.01
C ARG A 107 -4.04 12.34 14.73
N THR A 108 -3.10 11.63 14.15
CA THR A 108 -2.44 10.49 14.79
C THR A 108 -1.50 10.95 15.89
N LEU A 109 -0.86 12.12 15.74
CA LEU A 109 -0.01 12.71 16.75
C LEU A 109 -0.78 13.05 18.03
N SER A 110 -1.99 13.60 17.93
CA SER A 110 -2.83 13.87 19.11
C SER A 110 -3.28 12.59 19.85
N LEU A 111 -3.44 11.46 19.14
CA LEU A 111 -3.70 10.16 19.76
C LEU A 111 -2.48 9.60 20.49
N ILE A 112 -1.27 9.91 20.01
CA ILE A 112 0.00 9.56 20.67
C ILE A 112 0.13 10.35 21.99
N GLU A 113 -0.13 11.65 21.94
CA GLU A 113 -0.08 12.53 23.12
C GLU A 113 -1.11 12.13 24.19
N SER A 114 -2.21 11.48 23.81
CA SER A 114 -3.23 10.98 24.73
C SER A 114 -2.91 9.62 25.38
N GLU A 115 -1.76 9.01 25.06
CA GLU A 115 -1.32 7.68 25.53
C GLU A 115 -2.32 6.53 25.22
N LEU A 116 -3.31 6.76 24.38
CA LEU A 116 -4.30 5.75 23.98
C LEU A 116 -3.75 4.74 22.98
N VAL A 117 -2.59 5.03 22.37
CA VAL A 117 -1.96 4.20 21.33
C VAL A 117 -0.47 4.06 21.62
N SER A 118 0.04 2.84 21.60
CA SER A 118 1.48 2.58 21.66
C SER A 118 2.11 2.87 20.30
N PHE A 119 3.21 3.61 20.30
CA PHE A 119 3.88 4.06 19.08
C PHE A 119 5.30 3.51 18.97
N SER A 120 5.67 3.09 17.76
CA SER A 120 7.04 2.66 17.46
C SER A 120 7.52 3.31 16.16
N PHE A 121 8.71 3.91 16.19
CA PHE A 121 9.33 4.53 15.03
C PHE A 121 10.47 3.63 14.51
N LEU A 122 10.39 3.22 13.24
CA LEU A 122 11.49 2.61 12.52
C LEU A 122 12.34 3.74 11.91
N LYS A 123 13.47 4.05 12.54
CA LYS A 123 14.37 5.15 12.12
C LYS A 123 15.54 4.68 11.26
N GLU A 124 15.85 3.39 11.30
CA GLU A 124 16.94 2.82 10.55
C GLU A 124 16.51 2.53 9.11
N ILE A 125 17.35 2.94 8.17
CA ILE A 125 17.18 2.67 6.75
C ILE A 125 18.18 1.57 6.39
N PRO A 126 17.75 0.46 5.75
CA PRO A 126 18.64 -0.68 5.46
C PRO A 126 19.83 -0.32 4.54
N PHE A 127 19.71 0.77 3.76
CA PHE A 127 20.79 1.28 2.92
C PHE A 127 20.61 2.79 2.70
N ALA A 128 21.73 3.50 2.66
CA ALA A 128 21.73 4.93 2.33
C ALA A 128 21.37 5.13 0.86
N LYS A 129 20.31 5.92 0.59
CA LYS A 129 19.96 6.36 -0.77
C LYS A 129 20.59 7.71 -1.03
N GLN A 130 21.34 7.85 -2.12
CA GLN A 130 21.75 9.16 -2.64
C GLN A 130 20.60 9.69 -3.49
N ILE A 131 19.93 10.73 -2.98
CA ILE A 131 18.80 11.37 -3.66
C ILE A 131 19.26 12.75 -4.09
N SER A 132 19.11 13.04 -5.40
CA SER A 132 19.32 14.35 -5.97
C SER A 132 18.03 14.81 -6.63
N THR A 133 17.59 16.04 -6.34
CA THR A 133 16.35 16.60 -6.89
C THR A 133 16.67 17.82 -7.74
N HIS A 134 16.17 17.82 -8.98
CA HIS A 134 16.37 18.89 -9.93
C HIS A 134 15.02 19.37 -10.48
N ILE A 135 14.84 20.68 -10.58
CA ILE A 135 13.71 21.31 -11.27
C ILE A 135 14.17 21.64 -12.69
N ILE A 136 13.48 21.08 -13.69
CA ILE A 136 13.84 21.24 -15.09
C ILE A 136 12.76 22.08 -15.77
N GLN A 137 13.17 23.16 -16.44
CA GLN A 137 12.31 23.97 -17.29
C GLN A 137 12.15 23.32 -18.66
N ASN A 138 11.18 23.77 -19.46
CA ASN A 138 10.91 23.22 -20.81
C ASN A 138 12.15 23.24 -21.72
N SER A 139 13.03 24.24 -21.60
CA SER A 139 14.30 24.30 -22.34
C SER A 139 15.29 23.19 -21.99
N GLY A 140 15.17 22.57 -20.81
CA GLY A 140 16.01 21.48 -20.35
C GLY A 140 15.53 20.09 -20.74
N PHE A 141 14.40 19.98 -21.45
CA PHE A 141 13.80 18.68 -21.76
C PHE A 141 14.70 17.77 -22.61
N GLY A 142 15.48 18.35 -23.53
CA GLY A 142 16.46 17.58 -24.33
C GLY A 142 17.54 16.92 -23.47
N ALA A 143 18.09 17.67 -22.51
CA ALA A 143 19.09 17.15 -21.56
C ALA A 143 18.50 16.06 -20.65
N LEU A 144 17.23 16.21 -20.23
CA LEU A 144 16.51 15.19 -19.47
C LEU A 144 16.38 13.88 -20.28
N LEU A 145 16.04 13.96 -21.56
CA LEU A 145 15.92 12.78 -22.42
C LEU A 145 17.27 12.04 -22.55
N GLU A 146 18.34 12.76 -22.77
CA GLU A 146 19.68 12.16 -22.85
C GLU A 146 20.07 11.50 -21.51
N HIS A 147 19.78 12.16 -20.40
CA HIS A 147 20.01 11.56 -19.08
C HIS A 147 19.20 10.28 -18.87
N ILE A 148 17.91 10.24 -19.26
CA ILE A 148 17.08 9.04 -19.19
C ILE A 148 17.69 7.91 -20.03
N LYS A 149 18.11 8.17 -21.26
CA LYS A 149 18.75 7.17 -22.12
C LYS A 149 20.03 6.61 -21.50
N GLU A 150 20.84 7.50 -20.92
CA GLU A 150 22.05 7.10 -20.19
C GLU A 150 21.72 6.16 -19.01
N GLN A 151 20.71 6.50 -18.18
CA GLN A 151 20.32 5.65 -17.07
C GLN A 151 19.83 4.27 -17.56
N ILE A 152 19.04 4.23 -18.62
CA ILE A 152 18.56 2.98 -19.22
C ILE A 152 19.73 2.15 -19.76
N SER A 153 20.72 2.77 -20.42
CA SER A 153 21.91 2.07 -20.93
C SER A 153 22.75 1.43 -19.81
N GLN A 154 22.66 1.97 -18.61
CA GLN A 154 23.28 1.45 -17.39
C GLN A 154 22.42 0.40 -16.65
N ASN A 155 21.35 -0.12 -17.26
CA ASN A 155 20.36 -1.01 -16.64
C ASN A 155 19.66 -0.42 -15.38
N LYS A 156 19.58 0.90 -15.28
CA LYS A 156 18.82 1.58 -14.23
C LYS A 156 17.38 1.80 -14.66
N GLN A 157 16.48 1.79 -13.68
CA GLN A 157 15.06 2.00 -13.92
C GLN A 157 14.71 3.49 -13.91
N THR A 158 13.84 3.89 -14.82
CA THR A 158 13.26 5.24 -14.87
C THR A 158 11.76 5.15 -14.72
N ILE A 159 11.19 5.95 -13.81
CA ILE A 159 9.74 6.04 -13.60
C ILE A 159 9.32 7.45 -13.99
N ILE A 160 8.37 7.55 -14.93
CA ILE A 160 7.79 8.83 -15.35
C ILE A 160 6.37 8.89 -14.82
N VAL A 161 6.06 9.95 -14.07
CA VAL A 161 4.77 10.12 -13.42
C VAL A 161 4.03 11.30 -14.04
N TYR A 162 2.81 11.08 -14.46
CA TYR A 162 1.89 12.11 -14.95
C TYR A 162 0.77 12.33 -13.91
N PRO A 163 0.36 13.58 -13.67
CA PRO A 163 -0.68 13.89 -12.70
C PRO A 163 -2.08 13.43 -13.14
N LEU A 164 -2.28 13.23 -14.45
CA LEU A 164 -3.56 12.82 -15.06
C LEU A 164 -3.37 11.53 -15.86
N VAL A 165 -4.35 10.62 -15.78
CA VAL A 165 -4.41 9.42 -16.63
C VAL A 165 -4.99 9.77 -18.01
N GLU A 166 -6.09 10.53 -18.03
CA GLU A 166 -6.78 11.04 -19.23
C GLU A 166 -6.81 12.56 -19.24
N GLU A 167 -7.09 13.16 -20.38
CA GLU A 167 -7.23 14.61 -20.49
C GLU A 167 -8.37 15.11 -19.63
N SER A 168 -8.20 16.31 -19.04
CA SER A 168 -9.17 16.99 -18.21
C SER A 168 -9.38 18.41 -18.71
N GLU A 169 -10.63 18.82 -18.91
CA GLU A 169 -10.98 20.18 -19.28
C GLU A 169 -10.64 21.22 -18.19
N VAL A 170 -10.44 20.76 -16.94
CA VAL A 170 -10.19 21.61 -15.78
C VAL A 170 -8.69 21.81 -15.51
N SER A 171 -7.82 21.02 -16.14
CA SER A 171 -6.40 21.02 -15.86
C SER A 171 -5.55 21.09 -17.14
N ASN A 172 -4.60 22.03 -17.18
CA ASN A 172 -3.66 22.18 -18.29
C ASN A 172 -2.47 21.20 -18.22
N TYR A 173 -2.50 20.21 -17.33
CA TYR A 173 -1.45 19.20 -17.25
C TYR A 173 -1.60 18.16 -18.34
N GLN A 174 -0.47 17.76 -18.92
CA GLN A 174 -0.44 16.66 -19.89
C GLN A 174 -0.83 15.35 -19.21
N SER A 175 -1.72 14.59 -19.83
CA SER A 175 -2.16 13.29 -19.34
C SER A 175 -1.21 12.15 -19.79
N LEU A 176 -1.25 11.04 -19.07
CA LEU A 176 -0.51 9.84 -19.43
C LEU A 176 -0.93 9.30 -20.80
N SER A 177 -2.24 9.32 -21.12
CA SER A 177 -2.77 8.83 -22.38
C SER A 177 -2.19 9.57 -23.59
N VAL A 178 -1.97 10.88 -23.49
CA VAL A 178 -1.35 11.71 -24.53
C VAL A 178 0.16 11.52 -24.60
N ALA A 179 0.82 11.36 -23.45
CA ALA A 179 2.27 11.27 -23.37
C ALA A 179 2.83 9.87 -23.68
N ALA A 180 2.07 8.81 -23.40
CA ALA A 180 2.52 7.44 -23.55
C ALA A 180 3.03 7.09 -24.97
N PRO A 181 2.37 7.48 -26.07
CA PRO A 181 2.87 7.19 -27.43
C PRO A 181 4.26 7.80 -27.70
N PHE A 182 4.56 8.98 -27.13
CA PHE A 182 5.88 9.59 -27.27
C PHE A 182 6.96 8.74 -26.60
N TRP A 183 6.70 8.21 -25.40
CA TRP A 183 7.68 7.42 -24.66
C TRP A 183 7.87 6.01 -25.21
N LEU A 184 6.82 5.41 -25.77
CA LEU A 184 6.88 4.08 -26.38
C LEU A 184 7.70 4.06 -27.68
N ASN A 185 7.87 5.21 -28.35
CA ASN A 185 8.59 5.35 -29.61
C ASN A 185 10.03 5.89 -29.44
N LYS A 186 10.55 6.01 -28.23
CA LYS A 186 11.90 6.50 -27.89
C LYS A 186 12.79 5.40 -27.31
#